data_88de07d6017fc51223435a25c5ab9ad7
#
_entry.id   88de07d6017fc51223435a25c5ab9ad7
#
_cell.length_a   1.000
_cell.length_b   1.000
_cell.length_c   1.000
_cell.angle_alpha   90.00
_cell.angle_beta   90.00
_cell.angle_gamma   90.00
#
_symmetry.space_group_name_H-M   'P 1'
#
loop_
_entity.id
_entity.type
_entity.pdbx_description
1 polymer ?
#
loop_
_entity_poly.entity_id
_entity_poly.type
_entity_poly.pdbx_seq_one_letter_code
_entity_poly.pdbx_strand_id
1 'polypeptide(L)'
;TAGNHDWHYEGMEGSLADLRKTWIEKRLKRMYNSADPMMQSFEVNDISFIILDNSNYEILPAQLDFFRDRINNGKPTILMLHIPLFAPGRSVGFGCGNPDWGAKSDRNFELERRQRWPEKGHTKATMDFYSAVFNSSNLMGVLAGHIHKQSLDVINGIPQIVTDANAVGAYLQVEFIPA
;
A
#
# COMPACT_ATOMS: atom_id res chain seq x y z
N THR A 1 8.36 -0.92 -2.17
CA THR A 1 7.74 0.20 -1.43
C THR A 1 8.34 0.30 -0.04
N ALA A 2 8.33 1.50 0.52
CA ALA A 2 8.66 1.69 1.92
C ALA A 2 7.48 1.22 2.80
N GLY A 3 7.78 0.78 4.01
CA GLY A 3 6.83 0.38 5.02
C GLY A 3 6.72 1.39 6.16
N ASN A 4 5.76 1.19 7.05
CA ASN A 4 5.56 2.09 8.20
C ASN A 4 6.80 2.18 9.11
N HIS A 5 7.57 1.11 9.26
CA HIS A 5 8.80 1.11 10.04
C HIS A 5 10.01 1.79 9.37
N ASP A 6 9.88 2.21 8.12
CA ASP A 6 10.91 3.02 7.47
C ASP A 6 10.91 4.48 7.93
N TRP A 7 9.82 4.97 8.47
CA TRP A 7 9.68 6.32 9.02
C TRP A 7 8.96 6.44 10.36
N HIS A 8 8.32 5.39 10.86
CA HIS A 8 7.66 5.38 12.14
C HIS A 8 8.02 4.12 12.91
N TYR A 9 8.49 4.29 14.15
CA TYR A 9 8.64 3.22 15.12
C TYR A 9 8.20 3.69 16.50
N GLU A 10 7.95 2.75 17.37
CA GLU A 10 7.42 3.01 18.71
C GLU A 10 8.22 4.08 19.46
N GLY A 11 7.51 5.01 20.08
CA GLY A 11 8.10 6.07 20.91
C GLY A 11 8.67 7.26 20.16
N MET A 12 8.53 7.35 18.83
CA MET A 12 8.89 8.57 18.10
C MET A 12 7.89 9.69 18.36
N GLU A 13 8.40 10.88 18.62
CA GLU A 13 7.61 12.11 18.71
C GLU A 13 7.37 12.72 17.33
N GLY A 14 6.22 13.35 17.15
CA GLY A 14 5.83 14.05 15.93
C GLY A 14 4.69 13.38 15.17
N SER A 15 4.15 14.10 14.19
CA SER A 15 3.11 13.56 13.31
C SER A 15 3.71 12.57 12.31
N LEU A 16 2.91 11.58 11.87
CA LEU A 16 3.33 10.66 10.80
C LEU A 16 3.76 11.41 9.53
N ALA A 17 3.13 12.53 9.21
CA ALA A 17 3.46 13.34 8.04
C ALA A 17 4.85 13.98 8.17
N ASP A 18 5.18 14.54 9.34
CA ASP A 18 6.47 15.18 9.60
C ASP A 18 7.61 14.15 9.65
N LEU A 19 7.36 13.01 10.30
CA LEU A 19 8.31 11.91 10.35
C LEU A 19 8.60 11.38 8.94
N ARG A 20 7.56 11.14 8.15
CA ARG A 20 7.67 10.70 6.77
C ARG A 20 8.48 11.67 5.92
N LYS A 21 8.18 12.95 5.97
CA LYS A 21 8.95 14.00 5.27
C LYS A 21 10.42 13.98 5.66
N THR A 22 10.72 13.92 6.95
CA THR A 22 12.09 13.88 7.47
C THR A 22 12.85 12.64 6.97
N TRP A 23 12.24 11.48 6.99
CA TRP A 23 12.90 10.23 6.58
C TRP A 23 13.05 10.09 5.07
N ILE A 24 12.11 10.60 4.28
CA ILE A 24 12.25 10.73 2.82
C ILE A 24 13.50 11.53 2.50
N GLU A 25 13.66 12.70 3.10
CA GLU A 25 14.80 13.58 2.82
C GLU A 25 16.14 13.00 3.30
N LYS A 26 16.18 12.40 4.50
CA LYS A 26 17.43 11.95 5.12
C LYS A 26 17.95 10.61 4.61
N ARG A 27 17.07 9.67 4.28
CA ARG A 27 17.44 8.29 3.95
C ARG A 27 16.90 7.79 2.63
N LEU A 28 15.59 7.91 2.40
CA LEU A 28 14.94 7.21 1.31
C LEU A 28 15.32 7.76 -0.07
N LYS A 29 15.51 9.07 -0.22
CA LYS A 29 15.97 9.65 -1.49
C LYS A 29 17.24 9.01 -2.03
N ARG A 30 18.18 8.65 -1.15
CA ARG A 30 19.45 8.00 -1.55
C ARG A 30 19.22 6.56 -2.03
N MET A 31 18.31 5.84 -1.40
CA MET A 31 17.97 4.46 -1.79
C MET A 31 17.24 4.41 -3.13
N TYR A 32 16.48 5.42 -3.45
CA TYR A 32 15.67 5.50 -4.67
C TYR A 32 16.30 6.35 -5.78
N ASN A 33 17.61 6.60 -5.75
CA ASN A 33 18.31 7.40 -6.77
C ASN A 33 17.63 8.74 -7.07
N SER A 34 17.16 9.42 -6.04
CA SER A 34 16.40 10.67 -6.09
C SER A 34 14.99 10.59 -6.70
N ALA A 35 14.48 9.39 -7.03
CA ALA A 35 13.07 9.21 -7.34
C ALA A 35 12.19 9.45 -6.10
N ASP A 36 10.90 9.70 -6.31
CA ASP A 36 9.96 9.84 -5.20
C ASP A 36 9.70 8.47 -4.55
N PRO A 37 10.10 8.24 -3.30
CA PRO A 37 9.87 6.96 -2.64
C PRO A 37 8.39 6.67 -2.35
N MET A 38 7.51 7.67 -2.51
CA MET A 38 6.08 7.53 -2.27
C MET A 38 5.31 6.96 -3.48
N MET A 39 5.85 7.14 -4.68
CA MET A 39 5.22 6.69 -5.93
C MET A 39 6.26 6.50 -7.02
N GLN A 40 6.29 5.33 -7.61
CA GLN A 40 7.21 4.96 -8.67
C GLN A 40 6.52 4.03 -9.67
N SER A 41 7.03 3.99 -10.89
CA SER A 41 6.70 2.96 -11.86
C SER A 41 7.91 2.61 -12.71
N PHE A 42 7.94 1.37 -13.15
CA PHE A 42 8.92 0.87 -14.11
C PHE A 42 8.28 -0.23 -14.96
N GLU A 43 8.94 -0.57 -16.05
CA GLU A 43 8.48 -1.62 -16.95
C GLU A 43 9.57 -2.69 -17.12
N VAL A 44 9.13 -3.93 -17.16
CA VAL A 44 9.99 -5.08 -17.48
C VAL A 44 9.20 -6.02 -18.38
N ASN A 45 9.75 -6.34 -19.56
CA ASN A 45 9.15 -7.27 -20.52
C ASN A 45 7.66 -6.98 -20.79
N ASP A 46 7.34 -5.71 -21.09
CA ASP A 46 6.00 -5.21 -21.35
C ASP A 46 4.99 -5.31 -20.21
N ILE A 47 5.43 -5.66 -19.01
CA ILE A 47 4.63 -5.59 -17.77
C ILE A 47 4.97 -4.29 -17.06
N SER A 48 3.96 -3.53 -16.70
CA SER A 48 4.07 -2.31 -15.90
C SER A 48 4.00 -2.64 -14.40
N PHE A 49 4.89 -2.05 -13.63
CA PHE A 49 4.89 -2.13 -12.17
C PHE A 49 4.63 -0.74 -11.60
N ILE A 50 3.60 -0.61 -10.80
CA ILE A 50 3.27 0.61 -10.06
C ILE A 50 3.54 0.36 -8.59
N ILE A 51 4.34 1.21 -7.96
CA ILE A 51 4.71 1.11 -6.55
C ILE A 51 4.19 2.35 -5.85
N LEU A 52 3.34 2.17 -4.84
CA LEU A 52 2.84 3.26 -4.01
C LEU A 52 3.07 2.97 -2.55
N ASP A 53 3.40 4.01 -1.81
CA ASP A 53 3.50 3.94 -0.38
C ASP A 53 2.17 4.34 0.27
N ASN A 54 1.54 3.36 0.88
CA ASN A 54 0.32 3.52 1.68
C ASN A 54 0.53 3.15 3.15
N SER A 55 1.75 3.19 3.64
CA SER A 55 2.14 2.67 4.96
C SER A 55 1.51 3.38 6.16
N ASN A 56 0.79 4.47 5.94
CA ASN A 56 -0.05 5.14 6.94
C ASN A 56 -1.56 4.85 6.76
N TYR A 57 -1.93 3.81 6.02
CA TYR A 57 -3.31 3.44 5.65
C TYR A 57 -4.01 4.41 4.70
N GLU A 58 -3.34 5.39 4.16
CA GLU A 58 -3.94 6.40 3.30
C GLU A 58 -3.17 6.56 1.97
N ILE A 59 -3.89 6.93 0.95
CA ILE A 59 -3.38 7.35 -0.35
C ILE A 59 -3.56 8.86 -0.48
N LEU A 60 -2.51 9.55 -0.89
CA LEU A 60 -2.57 10.99 -1.17
C LEU A 60 -3.21 11.24 -2.54
N PRO A 61 -3.85 12.42 -2.75
CA PRO A 61 -4.37 12.78 -4.06
C PRO A 61 -3.36 12.64 -5.20
N ALA A 62 -2.12 13.07 -4.99
CA ALA A 62 -1.05 12.94 -5.99
C ALA A 62 -0.72 11.48 -6.34
N GLN A 63 -0.79 10.56 -5.37
CA GLN A 63 -0.61 9.13 -5.61
C GLN A 63 -1.77 8.52 -6.40
N LEU A 64 -3.00 8.96 -6.13
CA LEU A 64 -4.18 8.55 -6.91
C LEU A 64 -4.07 9.02 -8.37
N ASP A 65 -3.68 10.26 -8.57
CA ASP A 65 -3.50 10.81 -9.93
C ASP A 65 -2.37 10.09 -10.66
N PHE A 66 -1.26 9.81 -9.97
CA PHE A 66 -0.16 9.01 -10.51
C PHE A 66 -0.62 7.59 -10.90
N PHE A 67 -1.39 6.91 -10.06
CA PHE A 67 -1.92 5.59 -10.36
C PHE A 67 -2.80 5.63 -11.60
N ARG A 68 -3.74 6.57 -11.69
CA ARG A 68 -4.64 6.74 -12.83
C ARG A 68 -3.89 6.99 -14.13
N ASP A 69 -2.86 7.83 -14.08
CA ASP A 69 -2.03 8.11 -15.25
C ASP A 69 -1.28 6.83 -15.71
N ARG A 70 -0.71 6.09 -14.80
CA ARG A 70 0.09 4.91 -15.12
C ARG A 70 -0.74 3.69 -15.54
N ILE A 71 -1.89 3.45 -14.93
CA ILE A 71 -2.75 2.32 -15.28
C ILE A 71 -3.39 2.48 -16.67
N ASN A 72 -3.55 3.71 -17.14
CA ASN A 72 -4.14 4.00 -18.45
C ASN A 72 -3.23 3.70 -19.65
N ASN A 73 -2.00 3.21 -19.43
CA ASN A 73 -1.09 2.83 -20.51
C ASN A 73 -1.54 1.57 -21.29
N GLY A 74 -2.57 0.87 -20.78
CA GLY A 74 -3.13 -0.35 -21.39
C GLY A 74 -2.26 -1.60 -21.25
N LYS A 75 -1.10 -1.52 -20.58
CA LYS A 75 -0.22 -2.68 -20.37
C LYS A 75 -0.68 -3.55 -19.20
N PRO A 76 -0.42 -4.86 -19.22
CA PRO A 76 -0.55 -5.69 -18.03
C PRO A 76 0.20 -5.06 -16.86
N THR A 77 -0.48 -4.83 -15.75
CA THR A 77 0.07 -4.05 -14.64
C THR A 77 0.03 -4.81 -13.32
N ILE A 78 1.08 -4.69 -12.53
CA ILE A 78 1.16 -5.14 -11.13
C ILE A 78 1.23 -3.92 -10.24
N LEU A 79 0.36 -3.88 -9.23
CA LEU A 79 0.39 -2.88 -8.18
C LEU A 79 1.12 -3.43 -6.94
N MET A 80 2.09 -2.70 -6.43
CA MET A 80 2.84 -3.04 -5.21
C MET A 80 2.57 -2.01 -4.12
N LEU A 81 2.12 -2.48 -2.97
CA LEU A 81 1.78 -1.68 -1.79
C LEU A 81 2.50 -2.22 -0.55
N HIS A 82 2.60 -1.42 0.50
CA HIS A 82 3.03 -1.94 1.81
C HIS A 82 1.85 -2.59 2.53
N ILE A 83 0.77 -1.84 2.74
CA ILE A 83 -0.45 -2.31 3.39
C ILE A 83 -1.39 -2.86 2.32
N PRO A 84 -1.98 -4.06 2.48
CA PRO A 84 -2.93 -4.59 1.52
C PRO A 84 -4.17 -3.68 1.40
N LEU A 85 -4.94 -3.85 0.35
CA LEU A 85 -6.24 -3.23 0.20
C LEU A 85 -7.30 -4.09 0.89
N PHE A 86 -8.34 -3.45 1.38
CA PHE A 86 -9.44 -4.14 2.05
C PHE A 86 -10.02 -5.27 1.18
N ALA A 87 -10.19 -6.43 1.77
CA ALA A 87 -10.88 -7.56 1.17
C ALA A 87 -12.16 -7.86 1.97
N PRO A 88 -13.33 -8.02 1.34
CA PRO A 88 -14.57 -8.38 2.02
C PRO A 88 -14.40 -9.61 2.90
N GLY A 89 -14.90 -9.56 4.13
CA GLY A 89 -14.76 -10.63 5.12
C GLY A 89 -13.48 -10.59 5.96
N ARG A 90 -12.51 -9.73 5.62
CA ARG A 90 -11.34 -9.46 6.46
C ARG A 90 -11.65 -8.40 7.52
N SER A 91 -10.85 -8.38 8.58
CA SER A 91 -10.97 -7.36 9.63
C SER A 91 -10.71 -5.95 9.09
N VAL A 92 -11.21 -4.93 9.79
CA VAL A 92 -11.02 -3.52 9.41
C VAL A 92 -9.53 -3.14 9.32
N GLY A 93 -8.70 -3.66 10.21
CA GLY A 93 -7.25 -3.43 10.22
C GLY A 93 -6.47 -4.23 9.19
N PHE A 94 -7.13 -5.07 8.39
CA PHE A 94 -6.44 -5.85 7.35
C PHE A 94 -5.81 -4.95 6.29
N GLY A 95 -6.51 -3.87 5.84
CA GLY A 95 -6.01 -3.04 4.77
C GLY A 95 -6.73 -1.73 4.53
N CYS A 96 -6.22 -0.98 3.55
CA CYS A 96 -6.77 0.31 3.13
C CYS A 96 -8.07 0.15 2.34
N GLY A 97 -8.97 1.14 2.47
CA GLY A 97 -10.20 1.20 1.67
C GLY A 97 -11.41 0.51 2.31
N ASN A 98 -11.32 0.06 3.57
CA ASN A 98 -12.47 -0.44 4.29
C ASN A 98 -13.42 0.71 4.66
N PRO A 99 -14.71 0.64 4.29
CA PRO A 99 -15.68 1.69 4.62
C PRO A 99 -15.90 1.87 6.14
N ASP A 100 -15.65 0.83 6.95
CA ASP A 100 -15.80 0.87 8.41
C ASP A 100 -14.52 1.31 9.14
N TRP A 101 -13.46 1.67 8.36
CA TRP A 101 -12.20 2.12 8.93
C TRP A 101 -12.36 3.49 9.60
N GLY A 102 -11.82 3.64 10.81
CA GLY A 102 -11.83 4.89 11.55
C GLY A 102 -11.65 4.70 13.04
N ALA A 103 -11.66 5.80 13.81
CA ALA A 103 -11.38 5.78 15.24
C ALA A 103 -12.26 4.82 16.05
N LYS A 104 -13.49 4.59 15.62
CA LYS A 104 -14.42 3.66 16.30
C LYS A 104 -14.04 2.19 16.13
N SER A 105 -13.38 1.86 15.03
CA SER A 105 -12.93 0.50 14.69
C SER A 105 -11.46 0.25 15.02
N ASP A 106 -10.71 1.28 15.38
CA ASP A 106 -9.30 1.18 15.74
C ASP A 106 -9.13 0.58 17.13
N ARG A 107 -8.77 -0.70 17.17
CA ARG A 107 -8.64 -1.48 18.41
C ARG A 107 -7.23 -1.57 18.95
N ASN A 108 -6.23 -1.24 18.12
CA ASN A 108 -4.84 -1.57 18.42
C ASN A 108 -3.92 -0.35 18.58
N PHE A 109 -4.40 0.89 18.46
CA PHE A 109 -3.55 2.08 18.48
C PHE A 109 -2.71 2.22 19.75
N GLU A 110 -3.26 1.85 20.89
CA GLU A 110 -2.53 1.90 22.19
C GLU A 110 -1.48 0.80 22.30
N LEU A 111 -1.77 -0.40 21.79
CA LEU A 111 -0.83 -1.52 21.80
C LEU A 111 0.33 -1.26 20.83
N GLU A 112 0.04 -0.76 19.66
CA GLU A 112 1.03 -0.44 18.62
C GLU A 112 1.71 0.91 18.85
N ARG A 113 1.28 1.67 19.86
CA ARG A 113 1.83 2.99 20.23
C ARG A 113 1.91 3.94 19.03
N ARG A 114 0.89 3.94 18.22
CA ARG A 114 0.71 4.80 17.05
C ARG A 114 -0.45 5.77 17.26
N GLN A 115 -0.55 6.76 16.39
CA GLN A 115 -1.72 7.64 16.40
C GLN A 115 -3.00 6.85 16.12
N ARG A 116 -4.07 7.21 16.83
CA ARG A 116 -5.40 6.68 16.57
C ARG A 116 -5.88 7.12 15.17
N TRP A 117 -6.59 6.24 14.51
CA TRP A 117 -7.18 6.56 13.21
C TRP A 117 -8.13 7.76 13.28
N PRO A 118 -8.26 8.55 12.18
CA PRO A 118 -9.18 9.68 12.13
C PRO A 118 -10.64 9.27 12.38
N GLU A 119 -11.40 10.14 13.01
CA GLU A 119 -12.81 9.89 13.29
C GLU A 119 -13.68 9.72 12.05
N LYS A 120 -13.33 10.42 10.97
CA LYS A 120 -14.08 10.44 9.71
C LYS A 120 -13.80 9.28 8.76
N GLY A 121 -12.99 8.32 9.18
CA GLY A 121 -12.57 7.22 8.31
C GLY A 121 -11.51 7.62 7.27
N HIS A 122 -11.39 6.83 6.21
CA HIS A 122 -10.46 7.09 5.12
C HIS A 122 -10.74 8.40 4.37
N THR A 123 -9.70 8.99 3.81
CA THR A 123 -9.83 10.12 2.89
C THR A 123 -10.56 9.71 1.62
N LYS A 124 -11.17 10.70 0.95
CA LYS A 124 -11.80 10.45 -0.36
C LYS A 124 -10.80 9.88 -1.38
N ALA A 125 -9.55 10.36 -1.36
CA ALA A 125 -8.51 9.87 -2.27
C ALA A 125 -8.24 8.37 -2.06
N THR A 126 -8.21 7.89 -0.82
CA THR A 126 -8.02 6.46 -0.53
C THR A 126 -9.20 5.62 -1.01
N MET A 127 -10.44 6.07 -0.81
CA MET A 127 -11.63 5.36 -1.27
C MET A 127 -11.74 5.35 -2.80
N ASP A 128 -11.44 6.48 -3.45
CA ASP A 128 -11.41 6.58 -4.92
C ASP A 128 -10.29 5.68 -5.50
N PHE A 129 -9.15 5.60 -4.83
CA PHE A 129 -8.06 4.71 -5.22
C PHE A 129 -8.47 3.24 -5.14
N TYR A 130 -9.07 2.83 -4.01
CA TYR A 130 -9.60 1.47 -3.84
C TYR A 130 -10.54 1.11 -4.99
N SER A 131 -11.48 1.99 -5.31
CA SER A 131 -12.40 1.81 -6.43
C SER A 131 -11.67 1.74 -7.78
N ALA A 132 -10.71 2.62 -8.02
CA ALA A 132 -9.95 2.65 -9.26
C ALA A 132 -9.14 1.36 -9.46
N VAL A 133 -8.50 0.84 -8.42
CA VAL A 133 -7.73 -0.40 -8.48
C VAL A 133 -8.60 -1.57 -8.92
N PHE A 134 -9.71 -1.82 -8.23
CA PHE A 134 -10.54 -3.00 -8.50
C PHE A 134 -11.53 -2.84 -9.67
N ASN A 135 -11.48 -1.71 -10.37
CA ASN A 135 -12.18 -1.51 -11.67
C ASN A 135 -11.21 -1.42 -12.86
N SER A 136 -9.91 -1.63 -12.65
CA SER A 136 -8.90 -1.57 -13.70
C SER A 136 -8.82 -2.88 -14.46
N SER A 137 -9.12 -2.88 -15.75
CA SER A 137 -9.18 -4.08 -16.59
C SER A 137 -7.83 -4.69 -16.95
N ASN A 138 -6.75 -3.91 -16.87
CA ASN A 138 -5.37 -4.34 -17.15
C ASN A 138 -4.53 -4.60 -15.89
N LEU A 139 -5.12 -4.51 -14.70
CA LEU A 139 -4.45 -4.87 -13.47
C LEU A 139 -4.45 -6.39 -13.28
N MET A 140 -3.27 -7.00 -13.29
CA MET A 140 -3.08 -8.44 -13.13
C MET A 140 -3.12 -8.89 -11.67
N GLY A 141 -2.73 -8.00 -10.74
CA GLY A 141 -2.71 -8.32 -9.32
C GLY A 141 -2.12 -7.22 -8.44
N VAL A 142 -2.35 -7.39 -7.14
CA VAL A 142 -1.81 -6.55 -6.07
C VAL A 142 -0.86 -7.38 -5.21
N LEU A 143 0.34 -6.88 -4.96
CA LEU A 143 1.32 -7.49 -4.05
C LEU A 143 1.47 -6.59 -2.82
N ALA A 144 1.37 -7.16 -1.63
CA ALA A 144 1.45 -6.42 -0.36
C ALA A 144 2.10 -7.25 0.76
N GLY A 145 2.32 -6.60 1.91
CA GLY A 145 2.88 -7.19 3.12
C GLY A 145 2.18 -6.73 4.38
N HIS A 146 2.91 -6.16 5.34
CA HIS A 146 2.47 -5.47 6.55
C HIS A 146 1.79 -6.33 7.62
N ILE A 147 0.84 -7.18 7.26
CA ILE A 147 0.02 -7.92 8.23
C ILE A 147 0.71 -9.14 8.83
N HIS A 148 1.95 -9.41 8.45
CA HIS A 148 2.78 -10.53 8.94
C HIS A 148 2.06 -11.87 8.87
N LYS A 149 1.26 -12.07 7.85
CA LYS A 149 0.51 -13.30 7.61
C LYS A 149 0.21 -13.44 6.12
N GLN A 150 0.60 -14.57 5.55
CA GLN A 150 0.31 -14.85 4.15
C GLN A 150 -1.20 -14.91 3.90
N SER A 151 -1.64 -14.28 2.83
CA SER A 151 -3.01 -14.42 2.34
C SER A 151 -3.08 -14.24 0.82
N LEU A 152 -4.13 -14.83 0.25
CA LEU A 152 -4.57 -14.63 -1.12
C LEU A 152 -6.06 -14.30 -1.09
N ASP A 153 -6.41 -13.14 -1.61
CA ASP A 153 -7.78 -12.69 -1.75
C ASP A 153 -8.04 -12.36 -3.22
N VAL A 154 -9.26 -12.60 -3.71
CA VAL A 154 -9.67 -12.20 -5.06
C VAL A 154 -10.81 -11.20 -4.93
N ILE A 155 -10.58 -9.98 -5.41
CA ILE A 155 -11.51 -8.87 -5.31
C ILE A 155 -11.84 -8.39 -6.73
N ASN A 156 -13.09 -8.49 -7.13
CA ASN A 156 -13.55 -8.20 -8.50
C ASN A 156 -12.72 -8.92 -9.60
N GLY A 157 -12.29 -10.15 -9.33
CA GLY A 157 -11.47 -10.93 -10.26
C GLY A 157 -9.96 -10.63 -10.20
N ILE A 158 -9.53 -9.63 -9.44
CA ILE A 158 -8.12 -9.24 -9.29
C ILE A 158 -7.53 -9.91 -8.05
N PRO A 159 -6.47 -10.73 -8.18
CA PRO A 159 -5.81 -11.35 -7.03
C PRO A 159 -5.00 -10.32 -6.24
N GLN A 160 -5.11 -10.36 -4.93
CA GLN A 160 -4.24 -9.67 -3.99
C GLN A 160 -3.48 -10.70 -3.17
N ILE A 161 -2.17 -10.66 -3.26
CA ILE A 161 -1.28 -11.58 -2.57
C ILE A 161 -0.51 -10.82 -1.49
N VAL A 162 -0.60 -11.30 -0.26
CA VAL A 162 0.11 -10.73 0.88
C VAL A 162 1.15 -11.74 1.35
N THR A 163 2.40 -11.29 1.47
CA THR A 163 3.48 -12.12 2.00
C THR A 163 3.49 -12.12 3.52
N ASP A 164 4.03 -13.18 4.11
CA ASP A 164 4.30 -13.25 5.55
C ASP A 164 5.52 -12.39 5.91
N ALA A 165 5.84 -12.32 7.21
CA ALA A 165 6.96 -11.53 7.72
C ALA A 165 8.31 -12.06 7.24
N ASN A 166 9.16 -11.19 6.69
CA ASN A 166 10.52 -11.55 6.33
C ASN A 166 11.40 -11.91 7.54
N ALA A 167 11.02 -11.44 8.74
CA ALA A 167 11.70 -11.78 9.99
C ALA A 167 11.70 -13.29 10.31
N VAL A 168 10.75 -14.04 9.74
CA VAL A 168 10.71 -15.51 9.84
C VAL A 168 11.23 -16.20 8.56
N GLY A 169 11.90 -15.45 7.67
CA GLY A 169 12.46 -15.98 6.43
C GLY A 169 11.45 -16.13 5.28
N ALA A 170 10.24 -15.56 5.42
CA ALA A 170 9.23 -15.63 4.38
C ALA A 170 9.54 -14.70 3.20
N TYR A 171 9.34 -15.21 2.01
CA TYR A 171 9.40 -14.44 0.76
C TYR A 171 8.39 -14.98 -0.25
N LEU A 172 8.06 -14.18 -1.24
CA LEU A 172 7.20 -14.55 -2.36
C LEU A 172 8.01 -14.50 -3.66
N GLN A 173 8.01 -15.62 -4.37
CA GLN A 173 8.52 -15.68 -5.74
C GLN A 173 7.33 -15.61 -6.71
N VAL A 174 7.35 -14.65 -7.63
CA VAL A 174 6.31 -14.47 -8.64
C VAL A 174 6.94 -14.69 -10.01
N GLU A 175 6.34 -15.59 -10.79
CA GLU A 175 6.74 -15.87 -12.17
C GLU A 175 5.63 -15.42 -13.12
N PHE A 176 5.99 -14.65 -14.14
CA PHE A 176 5.08 -14.22 -15.22
C PHE A 176 5.29 -15.11 -16.43
N ILE A 177 4.28 -15.87 -16.79
CA ILE A 177 4.30 -16.78 -17.92
C ILE A 177 3.46 -16.18 -19.05
N PRO A 178 4.00 -16.01 -20.26
CA PRO A 178 3.22 -15.56 -21.41
C PRO A 178 2.02 -16.49 -21.66
N ALA A 179 0.87 -15.88 -22.01
CA ALA A 179 -0.34 -16.62 -22.37
C ALA A 179 -0.24 -17.20 -23.79
#